data_1f1902749cb3845f14d6e7bdc70d48cd
#
_entry.id   1f1902749cb3845f14d6e7bdc70d48cd
#
_cell.length_a   1.000
_cell.length_b   1.000
_cell.length_c   1.000
_cell.angle_alpha   90.00
_cell.angle_beta   90.00
_cell.angle_gamma   90.00
#
_symmetry.space_group_name_H-M   'P 1'
#
loop_
_entity.id
_entity.type
_entity.pdbx_description
1 polymer ?
#
loop_
_entity_poly.entity_id
_entity_poly.type
_entity_poly.pdbx_seq_one_letter_code
_entity_poly.pdbx_strand_id
1 'polypeptide(L)'
;MKDIWKKYKENYASIFSLGIPILISQLGMIVVAFADNIMVGRYSTEALASASFVNNVFNVATFACLGFSYGLTPLIGALFTQKRDTTIGGMIKNGLLINIIFSLLVTTIMFILWLNIDRLGQPEELMPLIKPYYLIVMAGMLPIAIFNVFAQWLFAINRTKLPMWILLSANSLNILGNWLLIYGKCGFPELGIIGAGYSTLFARVLCPVVVMVIFFLYKDFRTYRDGFKASRINSMMIGQINRTSWPVSLQMTFESGSFTIAAVMAGWLGAISLASFQIIVITGTLGFCIYYSMGSAVSVLVANAAGLNDRIGMRRIAFAGYHIMLTLAAISSTLFIVFGHEFINAFTEDPEVIAATVVLIVPLVLYQMGDATQINFANALRGTSHVMPMIWIAFVSYVVIGIPATYLLAFTASMGTYGIILSFSVSLFIAAALFLYFFMRATKRYIKVDGEPVAAR
;
A
#
# COMPACT_ATOMS: atom_id res chain seq x y z
N MET A 1 11.74 -10.70 29.90
CA MET A 1 12.22 -10.01 28.68
C MET A 1 13.39 -10.72 27.98
N LYS A 2 14.45 -11.12 28.71
CA LYS A 2 15.63 -11.79 28.10
C LYS A 2 15.29 -13.08 27.36
N ASP A 3 14.35 -13.91 27.87
CA ASP A 3 13.95 -15.17 27.22
C ASP A 3 13.11 -14.95 25.96
N ILE A 4 12.24 -13.92 25.96
CA ILE A 4 11.47 -13.55 24.77
C ILE A 4 12.41 -13.04 23.69
N TRP A 5 13.35 -12.16 24.03
CA TRP A 5 14.35 -11.65 23.10
C TRP A 5 15.15 -12.78 22.46
N LYS A 6 15.66 -13.73 23.25
CA LYS A 6 16.43 -14.87 22.76
C LYS A 6 15.62 -15.75 21.80
N LYS A 7 14.31 -15.93 22.08
CA LYS A 7 13.40 -16.75 21.27
C LYS A 7 13.08 -16.13 19.90
N TYR A 8 13.02 -14.78 19.80
CA TYR A 8 12.57 -14.07 18.59
C TYR A 8 13.69 -13.30 17.87
N LYS A 9 14.92 -13.27 18.39
CA LYS A 9 16.04 -12.47 17.90
C LYS A 9 16.27 -12.59 16.39
N GLU A 10 16.30 -13.83 15.88
CA GLU A 10 16.51 -14.08 14.45
C GLU A 10 15.35 -13.57 13.59
N ASN A 11 14.11 -13.73 14.08
CA ASN A 11 12.93 -13.25 13.38
C ASN A 11 12.91 -11.71 13.34
N TYR A 12 13.28 -11.02 14.44
CA TYR A 12 13.40 -9.57 14.45
C TYR A 12 14.42 -9.10 13.43
N ALA A 13 15.62 -9.69 13.41
CA ALA A 13 16.66 -9.34 12.44
C ALA A 13 16.19 -9.55 11.00
N SER A 14 15.51 -10.65 10.72
CA SER A 14 14.98 -10.95 9.38
C SER A 14 13.90 -9.95 8.95
N ILE A 15 12.97 -9.61 9.86
CA ILE A 15 11.91 -8.62 9.57
C ILE A 15 12.51 -7.26 9.28
N PHE A 16 13.47 -6.79 10.08
CA PHE A 16 14.14 -5.50 9.82
C PHE A 16 14.97 -5.51 8.55
N SER A 17 15.68 -6.61 8.27
CA SER A 17 16.50 -6.75 7.05
C SER A 17 15.67 -6.61 5.77
N LEU A 18 14.44 -7.13 5.75
CA LEU A 18 13.53 -7.04 4.62
C LEU A 18 12.68 -5.77 4.67
N GLY A 19 12.22 -5.38 5.85
CA GLY A 19 11.30 -4.27 6.04
C GLY A 19 11.93 -2.90 5.86
N ILE A 20 13.19 -2.70 6.29
CA ILE A 20 13.87 -1.39 6.16
C ILE A 20 14.00 -0.95 4.69
N PRO A 21 14.45 -1.79 3.74
CA PRO A 21 14.47 -1.37 2.33
C PRO A 21 13.08 -1.02 1.78
N ILE A 22 12.03 -1.75 2.20
CA ILE A 22 10.65 -1.44 1.82
C ILE A 22 10.23 -0.09 2.42
N LEU A 23 10.56 0.18 3.69
CA LEU A 23 10.29 1.45 4.37
C LEU A 23 10.97 2.63 3.66
N ILE A 24 12.23 2.48 3.29
CA ILE A 24 12.96 3.51 2.54
C ILE A 24 12.27 3.81 1.20
N SER A 25 11.77 2.77 0.51
CA SER A 25 11.00 2.94 -0.74
C SER A 25 9.70 3.73 -0.50
N GLN A 26 8.97 3.40 0.56
CA GLN A 26 7.70 4.08 0.90
C GLN A 26 7.93 5.53 1.31
N LEU A 27 8.94 5.79 2.14
CA LEU A 27 9.32 7.17 2.48
C LEU A 27 9.77 7.95 1.24
N GLY A 28 10.49 7.32 0.32
CA GLY A 28 10.87 7.94 -0.96
C GLY A 28 9.65 8.37 -1.78
N MET A 29 8.59 7.56 -1.82
CA MET A 29 7.33 7.94 -2.49
C MET A 29 6.63 9.12 -1.81
N ILE A 30 6.63 9.19 -0.48
CA ILE A 30 6.07 10.33 0.25
C ILE A 30 6.85 11.61 -0.07
N VAL A 31 8.17 11.56 -0.05
CA VAL A 31 9.03 12.70 -0.38
C VAL A 31 8.74 13.22 -1.78
N VAL A 32 8.58 12.31 -2.75
CA VAL A 32 8.22 12.71 -4.12
C VAL A 32 6.84 13.34 -4.18
N ALA A 33 5.83 12.77 -3.53
CA ALA A 33 4.49 13.34 -3.50
C ALA A 33 4.48 14.75 -2.89
N PHE A 34 5.28 14.98 -1.84
CA PHE A 34 5.48 16.33 -1.28
C PHE A 34 6.18 17.27 -2.27
N ALA A 35 7.26 16.82 -2.91
CA ALA A 35 7.99 17.61 -3.90
C ALA A 35 7.08 17.99 -5.07
N ASP A 36 6.30 17.04 -5.61
CA ASP A 36 5.35 17.26 -6.68
C ASP A 36 4.31 18.33 -6.28
N ASN A 37 3.69 18.18 -5.11
CA ASN A 37 2.69 19.14 -4.61
C ASN A 37 3.28 20.54 -4.41
N ILE A 38 4.49 20.65 -3.84
CA ILE A 38 5.16 21.95 -3.64
C ILE A 38 5.50 22.58 -5.00
N MET A 39 6.04 21.80 -5.95
CA MET A 39 6.45 22.32 -7.23
C MET A 39 5.28 22.75 -8.09
N VAL A 40 4.20 21.94 -8.13
CA VAL A 40 2.96 22.27 -8.85
C VAL A 40 2.25 23.46 -8.17
N GLY A 41 2.20 23.48 -6.83
CA GLY A 41 1.56 24.56 -6.08
C GLY A 41 2.27 25.93 -6.20
N ARG A 42 3.61 25.91 -6.32
CA ARG A 42 4.38 27.13 -6.62
C ARG A 42 4.20 27.62 -8.05
N TYR A 43 3.77 26.76 -8.95
CA TYR A 43 3.47 27.14 -10.33
C TYR A 43 2.09 27.80 -10.46
N SER A 44 1.04 27.16 -9.92
CA SER A 44 -0.32 27.72 -9.91
C SER A 44 -1.20 26.98 -8.89
N THR A 45 -2.10 27.72 -8.25
CA THR A 45 -3.10 27.16 -7.31
C THR A 45 -4.09 26.26 -8.04
N GLU A 46 -4.52 26.65 -9.23
CA GLU A 46 -5.43 25.88 -10.09
C GLU A 46 -4.79 24.55 -10.52
N ALA A 47 -3.49 24.58 -10.84
CA ALA A 47 -2.73 23.37 -11.18
C ALA A 47 -2.67 22.42 -9.98
N LEU A 48 -2.42 22.91 -8.76
CA LEU A 48 -2.39 22.10 -7.55
C LEU A 48 -3.78 21.50 -7.26
N ALA A 49 -4.85 22.28 -7.36
CA ALA A 49 -6.22 21.81 -7.16
C ALA A 49 -6.57 20.70 -8.17
N SER A 50 -6.22 20.90 -9.44
CA SER A 50 -6.43 19.93 -10.52
C SER A 50 -5.66 18.63 -10.28
N ALA A 51 -4.37 18.73 -9.91
CA ALA A 51 -3.53 17.56 -9.60
C ALA A 51 -4.08 16.79 -8.39
N SER A 52 -4.47 17.50 -7.33
CA SER A 52 -5.01 16.89 -6.12
C SER A 52 -6.31 16.14 -6.39
N PHE A 53 -7.21 16.69 -7.18
CA PHE A 53 -8.45 16.02 -7.58
C PHE A 53 -8.14 14.72 -8.33
N VAL A 54 -7.32 14.78 -9.37
CA VAL A 54 -6.96 13.60 -10.17
C VAL A 54 -6.27 12.53 -9.32
N ASN A 55 -5.30 12.90 -8.49
CA ASN A 55 -4.58 11.97 -7.64
C ASN A 55 -5.52 11.28 -6.63
N ASN A 56 -6.49 11.99 -6.05
CA ASN A 56 -7.48 11.41 -5.15
C ASN A 56 -8.36 10.38 -5.86
N VAL A 57 -8.81 10.67 -7.09
CA VAL A 57 -9.60 9.72 -7.89
C VAL A 57 -8.79 8.46 -8.21
N PHE A 58 -7.49 8.62 -8.56
CA PHE A 58 -6.62 7.48 -8.87
C PHE A 58 -6.15 6.70 -7.65
N ASN A 59 -6.27 7.23 -6.44
CA ASN A 59 -5.80 6.58 -5.22
C ASN A 59 -6.43 5.19 -5.01
N VAL A 60 -7.76 5.10 -5.08
CA VAL A 60 -8.50 3.84 -4.93
C VAL A 60 -8.13 2.84 -6.03
N ALA A 61 -8.04 3.30 -7.29
CA ALA A 61 -7.65 2.47 -8.42
C ALA A 61 -6.22 1.92 -8.27
N THR A 62 -5.30 2.75 -7.78
CA THR A 62 -3.91 2.37 -7.51
C THR A 62 -3.84 1.30 -6.41
N PHE A 63 -4.55 1.48 -5.30
CA PHE A 63 -4.59 0.48 -4.23
C PHE A 63 -5.22 -0.84 -4.67
N ALA A 64 -6.23 -0.81 -5.53
CA ALA A 64 -6.81 -2.01 -6.13
C ALA A 64 -5.76 -2.79 -6.96
N CYS A 65 -5.00 -2.11 -7.84
CA CYS A 65 -3.94 -2.71 -8.64
C CYS A 65 -2.77 -3.23 -7.79
N LEU A 66 -2.34 -2.46 -6.77
CA LEU A 66 -1.32 -2.88 -5.82
C LEU A 66 -1.74 -4.15 -5.07
N GLY A 67 -2.94 -4.14 -4.49
CA GLY A 67 -3.50 -5.27 -3.78
C GLY A 67 -3.59 -6.53 -4.63
N PHE A 68 -3.94 -6.39 -5.92
CA PHE A 68 -3.97 -7.51 -6.84
C PHE A 68 -2.58 -8.12 -7.06
N SER A 69 -1.55 -7.30 -7.20
CA SER A 69 -0.15 -7.75 -7.34
C SER A 69 0.36 -8.46 -6.08
N TYR A 70 -0.09 -8.04 -4.90
CA TYR A 70 0.35 -8.61 -3.61
C TYR A 70 -0.06 -10.07 -3.40
N GLY A 71 -1.04 -10.57 -4.13
CA GLY A 71 -1.40 -11.98 -4.16
C GLY A 71 -0.31 -12.92 -4.69
N LEU A 72 0.70 -12.40 -5.40
CA LEU A 72 1.84 -13.17 -5.89
C LEU A 72 2.85 -13.52 -4.79
N THR A 73 3.02 -12.67 -3.80
CA THR A 73 4.04 -12.84 -2.74
C THR A 73 3.95 -14.19 -2.02
N PRO A 74 2.77 -14.63 -1.51
CA PRO A 74 2.67 -15.91 -0.82
C PRO A 74 2.94 -17.10 -1.71
N LEU A 75 2.54 -17.05 -2.98
CA LEU A 75 2.75 -18.14 -3.93
C LEU A 75 4.23 -18.30 -4.29
N ILE A 76 4.89 -17.18 -4.60
CA ILE A 76 6.30 -17.18 -4.96
C ILE A 76 7.18 -17.49 -3.75
N GLY A 77 6.87 -16.95 -2.56
CA GLY A 77 7.61 -17.20 -1.33
C GLY A 77 7.61 -18.69 -0.94
N ALA A 78 6.46 -19.36 -1.06
CA ALA A 78 6.38 -20.80 -0.82
C ALA A 78 7.20 -21.61 -1.83
N LEU A 79 7.16 -21.25 -3.11
CA LEU A 79 7.96 -21.92 -4.15
C LEU A 79 9.47 -21.68 -3.96
N PHE A 80 9.85 -20.49 -3.50
CA PHE A 80 11.25 -20.13 -3.25
C PHE A 80 11.90 -21.03 -2.20
N THR A 81 11.24 -21.24 -1.07
CA THR A 81 11.76 -22.14 -0.01
C THR A 81 11.75 -23.60 -0.41
N GLN A 82 10.87 -23.99 -1.33
CA GLN A 82 10.85 -25.32 -1.97
C GLN A 82 11.91 -25.49 -3.06
N LYS A 83 12.73 -24.45 -3.35
CA LYS A 83 13.75 -24.43 -4.42
C LYS A 83 13.18 -24.72 -5.82
N ARG A 84 11.94 -24.31 -6.08
CA ARG A 84 11.24 -24.51 -7.37
C ARG A 84 11.39 -23.29 -8.29
N ASP A 85 12.60 -22.85 -8.54
CA ASP A 85 12.92 -21.59 -9.22
C ASP A 85 12.39 -21.51 -10.65
N THR A 86 12.40 -22.61 -11.40
CA THR A 86 11.79 -22.64 -12.75
C THR A 86 10.29 -22.44 -12.71
N THR A 87 9.61 -22.99 -11.70
CA THR A 87 8.15 -22.77 -11.49
C THR A 87 7.88 -21.31 -11.14
N ILE A 88 8.77 -20.65 -10.39
CA ILE A 88 8.67 -19.20 -10.09
C ILE A 88 8.71 -18.41 -11.40
N GLY A 89 9.59 -18.74 -12.35
CA GLY A 89 9.62 -18.09 -13.66
C GLY A 89 8.28 -18.17 -14.39
N GLY A 90 7.65 -19.34 -14.35
CA GLY A 90 6.28 -19.53 -14.89
C GLY A 90 5.24 -18.70 -14.14
N MET A 91 5.35 -18.60 -12.81
CA MET A 91 4.46 -17.79 -11.97
C MET A 91 4.58 -16.30 -12.29
N ILE A 92 5.79 -15.80 -12.54
CA ILE A 92 6.02 -14.40 -12.97
C ILE A 92 5.34 -14.15 -14.32
N LYS A 93 5.49 -15.05 -15.31
CA LYS A 93 4.87 -14.90 -16.64
C LYS A 93 3.35 -14.85 -16.58
N ASN A 94 2.73 -15.81 -15.88
CA ASN A 94 1.29 -15.84 -15.70
C ASN A 94 0.78 -14.70 -14.81
N GLY A 95 1.58 -14.31 -13.80
CA GLY A 95 1.34 -13.15 -12.95
C GLY A 95 1.33 -11.84 -13.72
N LEU A 96 2.28 -11.65 -14.64
CA LEU A 96 2.29 -10.47 -15.54
C LEU A 96 1.02 -10.42 -16.38
N LEU A 97 0.64 -11.53 -17.02
CA LEU A 97 -0.54 -11.57 -17.87
C LEU A 97 -1.79 -11.14 -17.09
N ILE A 98 -2.04 -11.76 -15.94
CA ILE A 98 -3.30 -11.49 -15.21
C ILE A 98 -3.29 -10.09 -14.57
N ASN A 99 -2.13 -9.57 -14.13
CA ASN A 99 -2.01 -8.21 -13.62
C ASN A 99 -2.19 -7.17 -14.73
N ILE A 100 -1.69 -7.43 -15.94
CA ILE A 100 -1.94 -6.57 -17.11
C ILE A 100 -3.43 -6.54 -17.42
N ILE A 101 -4.09 -7.70 -17.48
CA ILE A 101 -5.54 -7.77 -17.75
C ILE A 101 -6.32 -7.02 -16.67
N PHE A 102 -5.97 -7.21 -15.39
CA PHE A 102 -6.63 -6.51 -14.29
C PHE A 102 -6.38 -4.98 -14.35
N SER A 103 -5.15 -4.57 -14.63
CA SER A 103 -4.82 -3.15 -14.79
C SER A 103 -5.56 -2.52 -15.97
N LEU A 104 -5.71 -3.23 -17.09
CA LEU A 104 -6.51 -2.77 -18.24
C LEU A 104 -7.99 -2.66 -17.87
N LEU A 105 -8.53 -3.60 -17.08
CA LEU A 105 -9.91 -3.50 -16.58
C LEU A 105 -10.10 -2.24 -15.73
N VAL A 106 -9.21 -2.00 -14.77
CA VAL A 106 -9.25 -0.79 -13.93
C VAL A 106 -9.08 0.47 -14.77
N THR A 107 -8.14 0.48 -15.72
CA THR A 107 -7.92 1.59 -16.65
C THR A 107 -9.18 1.87 -17.49
N THR A 108 -9.89 0.83 -17.93
CA THR A 108 -11.16 0.99 -18.67
C THR A 108 -12.23 1.65 -17.79
N ILE A 109 -12.34 1.25 -16.52
CA ILE A 109 -13.27 1.91 -15.57
C ILE A 109 -12.88 3.39 -15.41
N MET A 110 -11.59 3.67 -15.22
CA MET A 110 -11.10 5.05 -15.10
C MET A 110 -11.34 5.86 -16.39
N PHE A 111 -11.24 5.24 -17.56
CA PHE A 111 -11.56 5.89 -18.83
C PHE A 111 -13.06 6.23 -18.96
N ILE A 112 -13.94 5.33 -18.50
CA ILE A 112 -15.39 5.61 -18.43
C ILE A 112 -15.67 6.77 -17.48
N LEU A 113 -14.98 6.86 -16.34
CA LEU A 113 -15.07 8.01 -15.43
C LEU A 113 -14.59 9.29 -16.11
N TRP A 114 -13.50 9.24 -16.87
CA TRP A 114 -12.99 10.38 -17.63
C TRP A 114 -14.02 10.91 -18.65
N LEU A 115 -14.75 10.03 -19.34
CA LEU A 115 -15.83 10.43 -20.27
C LEU A 115 -16.99 11.17 -19.56
N ASN A 116 -17.13 10.97 -18.25
CA ASN A 116 -18.17 11.61 -17.43
C ASN A 116 -17.60 12.61 -16.41
N ILE A 117 -16.34 13.04 -16.57
CA ILE A 117 -15.62 13.84 -15.57
C ILE A 117 -16.29 15.20 -15.33
N ASP A 118 -16.94 15.76 -16.36
CA ASP A 118 -17.70 17.01 -16.28
C ASP A 118 -18.90 16.92 -15.33
N ARG A 119 -19.37 15.70 -15.02
CA ARG A 119 -20.51 15.46 -14.09
C ARG A 119 -20.06 15.30 -12.63
N LEU A 120 -18.76 15.32 -12.36
CA LEU A 120 -18.22 15.15 -11.01
C LEU A 120 -18.21 16.47 -10.19
N GLY A 121 -18.81 17.53 -10.70
CA GLY A 121 -19.03 18.79 -9.96
C GLY A 121 -17.76 19.61 -9.72
N GLN A 122 -16.74 19.46 -10.55
CA GLN A 122 -15.55 20.30 -10.48
C GLN A 122 -15.79 21.63 -11.23
N PRO A 123 -15.14 22.74 -10.82
CA PRO A 123 -15.22 24.00 -11.53
C PRO A 123 -14.84 23.88 -13.01
N GLU A 124 -15.61 24.49 -13.89
CA GLU A 124 -15.36 24.44 -15.34
C GLU A 124 -13.99 25.00 -15.73
N GLU A 125 -13.51 25.97 -14.96
CA GLU A 125 -12.20 26.62 -15.15
C GLU A 125 -11.01 25.64 -14.98
N LEU A 126 -11.17 24.58 -14.18
CA LEU A 126 -10.14 23.58 -13.94
C LEU A 126 -10.16 22.45 -14.99
N MET A 127 -11.23 22.28 -15.75
CA MET A 127 -11.36 21.19 -16.73
C MET A 127 -10.27 21.14 -17.78
N PRO A 128 -9.77 22.28 -18.35
CA PRO A 128 -8.66 22.27 -19.29
C PRO A 128 -7.35 21.71 -18.71
N LEU A 129 -7.17 21.76 -17.39
CA LEU A 129 -6.01 21.19 -16.70
C LEU A 129 -6.27 19.75 -16.26
N ILE A 130 -7.46 19.46 -15.73
CA ILE A 130 -7.84 18.13 -15.22
C ILE A 130 -7.84 17.09 -16.34
N LYS A 131 -8.51 17.34 -17.47
CA LYS A 131 -8.71 16.34 -18.53
C LYS A 131 -7.40 15.78 -19.10
N PRO A 132 -6.44 16.60 -19.55
CA PRO A 132 -5.19 16.09 -20.09
C PRO A 132 -4.29 15.46 -19.01
N TYR A 133 -4.23 16.04 -17.80
CA TYR A 133 -3.47 15.49 -16.69
C TYR A 133 -3.99 14.11 -16.28
N TYR A 134 -5.31 13.93 -16.23
CA TYR A 134 -5.97 12.66 -15.94
C TYR A 134 -5.54 11.55 -16.90
N LEU A 135 -5.51 11.83 -18.21
CA LEU A 135 -5.07 10.85 -19.22
C LEU A 135 -3.61 10.43 -19.04
N ILE A 136 -2.74 11.37 -18.68
CA ILE A 136 -1.32 11.09 -18.43
C ILE A 136 -1.16 10.20 -17.19
N VAL A 137 -1.87 10.51 -16.09
CA VAL A 137 -1.85 9.69 -14.87
C VAL A 137 -2.40 8.29 -15.15
N MET A 138 -3.48 8.20 -15.94
CA MET A 138 -4.09 6.93 -16.35
C MET A 138 -3.11 6.06 -17.15
N ALA A 139 -2.35 6.63 -18.08
CA ALA A 139 -1.31 5.91 -18.82
C ALA A 139 -0.23 5.30 -17.92
N GLY A 140 -0.02 5.86 -16.74
CA GLY A 140 0.91 5.34 -15.73
C GLY A 140 0.43 4.09 -14.98
N MET A 141 -0.84 3.69 -15.10
CA MET A 141 -1.40 2.55 -14.34
C MET A 141 -0.80 1.20 -14.78
N LEU A 142 -0.68 0.99 -16.09
CA LEU A 142 -0.11 -0.24 -16.63
C LEU A 142 1.37 -0.45 -16.28
N PRO A 143 2.26 0.55 -16.44
CA PRO A 143 3.64 0.44 -15.99
C PRO A 143 3.78 0.10 -14.50
N ILE A 144 2.96 0.71 -13.63
CA ILE A 144 2.95 0.40 -12.20
C ILE A 144 2.60 -1.08 -11.96
N ALA A 145 1.57 -1.60 -12.62
CA ALA A 145 1.16 -2.99 -12.46
C ALA A 145 2.27 -3.97 -12.88
N ILE A 146 2.95 -3.70 -13.99
CA ILE A 146 4.08 -4.51 -14.47
C ILE A 146 5.23 -4.47 -13.45
N PHE A 147 5.62 -3.29 -12.99
CA PHE A 147 6.68 -3.15 -11.99
C PHE A 147 6.35 -3.90 -10.70
N ASN A 148 5.11 -3.80 -10.22
CA ASN A 148 4.69 -4.44 -8.98
C ASN A 148 4.79 -5.97 -9.03
N VAL A 149 4.52 -6.61 -10.15
CA VAL A 149 4.71 -8.06 -10.31
C VAL A 149 6.18 -8.44 -10.05
N PHE A 150 7.12 -7.71 -10.65
CA PHE A 150 8.54 -7.94 -10.44
C PHE A 150 8.97 -7.58 -9.00
N ALA A 151 8.43 -6.50 -8.44
CA ALA A 151 8.71 -6.11 -7.06
C ALA A 151 8.25 -7.18 -6.07
N GLN A 152 7.03 -7.75 -6.24
CA GLN A 152 6.52 -8.81 -5.39
C GLN A 152 7.36 -10.10 -5.53
N TRP A 153 7.80 -10.44 -6.75
CA TRP A 153 8.74 -11.53 -6.94
C TRP A 153 10.05 -11.30 -6.18
N LEU A 154 10.68 -10.13 -6.34
CA LEU A 154 11.93 -9.77 -5.66
C LEU A 154 11.78 -9.76 -4.13
N PHE A 155 10.66 -9.28 -3.61
CA PHE A 155 10.36 -9.36 -2.17
C PHE A 155 10.25 -10.81 -1.71
N ALA A 156 9.53 -11.66 -2.45
CA ALA A 156 9.31 -13.06 -2.10
C ALA A 156 10.59 -13.89 -2.09
N ILE A 157 11.60 -13.54 -2.91
CA ILE A 157 12.93 -14.15 -2.92
C ILE A 157 13.95 -13.42 -2.00
N ASN A 158 13.47 -12.57 -1.08
CA ASN A 158 14.28 -11.82 -0.11
C ASN A 158 15.27 -10.80 -0.72
N ARG A 159 15.02 -10.31 -1.93
CA ARG A 159 15.85 -9.31 -2.63
C ARG A 159 15.21 -7.90 -2.59
N THR A 160 14.82 -7.43 -1.41
CA THR A 160 14.08 -6.16 -1.22
C THR A 160 14.87 -4.91 -1.57
N LYS A 161 16.20 -4.96 -1.53
CA LYS A 161 17.07 -3.81 -1.84
C LYS A 161 17.01 -3.40 -3.32
N LEU A 162 16.78 -4.35 -4.23
CA LEU A 162 16.78 -4.04 -5.66
C LEU A 162 15.58 -3.17 -6.06
N PRO A 163 14.32 -3.50 -5.75
CA PRO A 163 13.19 -2.59 -5.98
C PRO A 163 13.36 -1.24 -5.29
N MET A 164 13.95 -1.21 -4.09
CA MET A 164 14.24 0.03 -3.37
C MET A 164 15.10 0.97 -4.21
N TRP A 165 16.25 0.50 -4.73
CA TRP A 165 17.13 1.34 -5.52
C TRP A 165 16.50 1.79 -6.83
N ILE A 166 15.72 0.92 -7.50
CA ILE A 166 14.99 1.28 -8.72
C ILE A 166 14.01 2.41 -8.43
N LEU A 167 13.21 2.29 -7.36
CA LEU A 167 12.23 3.32 -6.99
C LEU A 167 12.89 4.63 -6.57
N LEU A 168 13.95 4.60 -5.76
CA LEU A 168 14.66 5.81 -5.35
C LEU A 168 15.27 6.54 -6.54
N SER A 169 15.89 5.81 -7.49
CA SER A 169 16.44 6.40 -8.69
C SER A 169 15.35 7.02 -9.58
N ALA A 170 14.24 6.31 -9.79
CA ALA A 170 13.11 6.82 -10.56
C ALA A 170 12.47 8.05 -9.90
N ASN A 171 12.35 8.05 -8.58
CA ASN A 171 11.86 9.18 -7.79
C ASN A 171 12.77 10.42 -7.91
N SER A 172 14.09 10.23 -7.85
CA SER A 172 15.06 11.32 -8.03
C SER A 172 14.95 11.92 -9.44
N LEU A 173 14.80 11.06 -10.44
CA LEU A 173 14.60 11.50 -11.83
C LEU A 173 13.24 12.18 -12.04
N ASN A 174 12.21 11.77 -11.30
CA ASN A 174 10.91 12.43 -11.32
C ASN A 174 11.02 13.88 -10.79
N ILE A 175 11.66 14.09 -9.64
CA ILE A 175 11.87 15.44 -9.07
C ILE A 175 12.66 16.31 -10.04
N LEU A 176 13.72 15.78 -10.65
CA LEU A 176 14.50 16.49 -11.65
C LEU A 176 13.65 16.82 -12.89
N GLY A 177 12.89 15.84 -13.40
CA GLY A 177 11.99 16.03 -14.53
C GLY A 177 10.89 17.06 -14.25
N ASN A 178 10.35 17.10 -13.04
CA ASN A 178 9.42 18.14 -12.61
C ASN A 178 10.06 19.53 -12.70
N TRP A 179 11.29 19.68 -12.18
CA TRP A 179 11.99 20.96 -12.24
C TRP A 179 12.24 21.42 -13.70
N LEU A 180 12.55 20.48 -14.58
CA LEU A 180 12.79 20.77 -16.00
C LEU A 180 11.49 21.13 -16.73
N LEU A 181 10.42 20.33 -16.56
CA LEU A 181 9.21 20.39 -17.39
C LEU A 181 8.13 21.31 -16.83
N ILE A 182 8.01 21.48 -15.51
CA ILE A 182 7.06 22.43 -14.93
C ILE A 182 7.50 23.85 -15.23
N TYR A 183 8.79 24.16 -15.02
CA TYR A 183 9.32 25.51 -15.09
C TYR A 183 10.08 25.84 -16.41
N GLY A 184 10.17 24.91 -17.36
CA GLY A 184 10.84 25.12 -18.63
C GLY A 184 12.35 25.42 -18.50
N LYS A 185 13.05 24.71 -17.61
CA LYS A 185 14.49 24.96 -17.38
C LYS A 185 15.36 24.22 -18.39
N CYS A 186 16.59 24.69 -18.55
CA CYS A 186 17.60 24.07 -19.43
C CYS A 186 17.17 23.89 -20.91
N GLY A 187 16.31 24.77 -21.43
CA GLY A 187 15.80 24.72 -22.80
C GLY A 187 14.62 23.79 -23.04
N PHE A 188 14.08 23.19 -22.00
CA PHE A 188 12.80 22.45 -22.07
C PHE A 188 11.61 23.41 -22.14
N PRO A 189 10.49 22.99 -22.77
CA PRO A 189 9.28 23.79 -22.78
C PRO A 189 8.65 23.86 -21.37
N GLU A 190 8.07 25.00 -21.02
CA GLU A 190 7.28 25.17 -19.82
C GLU A 190 5.91 24.55 -20.01
N LEU A 191 5.65 23.42 -19.33
CA LEU A 191 4.42 22.62 -19.49
C LEU A 191 3.52 22.67 -18.25
N GLY A 192 3.93 23.31 -17.16
CA GLY A 192 3.17 23.39 -15.91
C GLY A 192 2.77 22.00 -15.37
N ILE A 193 1.49 21.82 -15.03
CA ILE A 193 0.95 20.58 -14.50
C ILE A 193 1.14 19.39 -15.47
N ILE A 194 1.06 19.62 -16.76
CA ILE A 194 1.27 18.59 -17.79
C ILE A 194 2.71 18.08 -17.73
N GLY A 195 3.67 18.98 -17.48
CA GLY A 195 5.08 18.63 -17.26
C GLY A 195 5.27 17.72 -16.03
N ALA A 196 4.57 18.00 -14.93
CA ALA A 196 4.56 17.12 -13.76
C ALA A 196 4.01 15.73 -14.10
N GLY A 197 2.92 15.67 -14.89
CA GLY A 197 2.34 14.43 -15.37
C GLY A 197 3.31 13.60 -16.20
N TYR A 198 3.98 14.21 -17.18
CA TYR A 198 4.97 13.52 -18.01
C TYR A 198 6.19 13.05 -17.23
N SER A 199 6.68 13.84 -16.30
CA SER A 199 7.78 13.43 -15.42
C SER A 199 7.41 12.20 -14.59
N THR A 200 6.22 12.20 -14.00
CA THR A 200 5.69 11.07 -13.23
C THR A 200 5.49 9.84 -14.13
N LEU A 201 4.93 10.00 -15.32
CA LEU A 201 4.76 8.92 -16.28
C LEU A 201 6.10 8.32 -16.70
N PHE A 202 7.09 9.16 -16.98
CA PHE A 202 8.45 8.72 -17.31
C PHE A 202 9.04 7.86 -16.18
N ALA A 203 8.99 8.32 -14.93
CA ALA A 203 9.47 7.56 -13.78
C ALA A 203 8.74 6.21 -13.64
N ARG A 204 7.41 6.19 -13.84
CA ARG A 204 6.58 4.97 -13.79
C ARG A 204 6.91 3.98 -14.90
N VAL A 205 7.27 4.44 -16.09
CA VAL A 205 7.70 3.59 -17.22
C VAL A 205 9.13 3.11 -17.02
N LEU A 206 10.01 3.94 -16.46
CA LEU A 206 11.40 3.58 -16.20
C LEU A 206 11.52 2.40 -15.24
N CYS A 207 10.70 2.34 -14.19
CA CYS A 207 10.74 1.26 -13.20
C CYS A 207 10.59 -0.15 -13.82
N PRO A 208 9.52 -0.46 -14.59
CA PRO A 208 9.39 -1.77 -15.22
C PRO A 208 10.45 -2.03 -16.28
N VAL A 209 10.90 -1.03 -17.02
CA VAL A 209 11.98 -1.19 -18.01
C VAL A 209 13.26 -1.62 -17.32
N VAL A 210 13.69 -0.92 -16.28
CA VAL A 210 14.92 -1.25 -15.53
C VAL A 210 14.85 -2.63 -14.91
N VAL A 211 13.74 -2.97 -14.22
CA VAL A 211 13.62 -4.28 -13.59
C VAL A 211 13.57 -5.41 -14.62
N MET A 212 12.94 -5.21 -15.79
CA MET A 212 12.94 -6.19 -16.87
C MET A 212 14.35 -6.37 -17.47
N VAL A 213 15.08 -5.28 -17.71
CA VAL A 213 16.47 -5.35 -18.17
C VAL A 213 17.32 -6.16 -17.19
N ILE A 214 17.21 -5.88 -15.90
CA ILE A 214 17.91 -6.64 -14.84
C ILE A 214 17.48 -8.11 -14.84
N PHE A 215 16.17 -8.41 -14.94
CA PHE A 215 15.66 -9.77 -14.99
C PHE A 215 16.23 -10.56 -16.15
N PHE A 216 16.34 -9.97 -17.34
CA PHE A 216 16.82 -10.66 -18.53
C PHE A 216 18.35 -10.72 -18.64
N LEU A 217 19.09 -9.78 -18.06
CA LEU A 217 20.56 -9.70 -18.21
C LEU A 217 21.33 -10.24 -17.01
N TYR A 218 20.77 -10.16 -15.79
CA TYR A 218 21.50 -10.53 -14.59
C TYR A 218 21.65 -12.05 -14.45
N LYS A 219 22.89 -12.53 -14.19
CA LYS A 219 23.22 -13.97 -14.18
C LYS A 219 22.49 -14.74 -13.07
N ASP A 220 22.34 -14.16 -11.89
CA ASP A 220 21.68 -14.81 -10.74
C ASP A 220 20.20 -15.14 -11.04
N PHE A 221 19.57 -14.47 -11.99
CA PHE A 221 18.18 -14.69 -12.35
C PHE A 221 17.98 -15.66 -13.52
N ARG A 222 19.05 -16.33 -13.96
CA ARG A 222 19.02 -17.24 -15.11
C ARG A 222 17.96 -18.33 -14.96
N THR A 223 17.89 -19.00 -13.82
CA THR A 223 16.94 -20.09 -13.59
C THR A 223 15.49 -19.62 -13.65
N TYR A 224 15.18 -18.44 -13.08
CA TYR A 224 13.85 -17.82 -13.16
C TYR A 224 13.52 -17.44 -14.61
N ARG A 225 14.48 -16.87 -15.34
CA ARG A 225 14.32 -16.49 -16.75
C ARG A 225 14.11 -17.71 -17.65
N ASP A 226 14.85 -18.79 -17.42
CA ASP A 226 14.71 -20.02 -18.19
C ASP A 226 13.30 -20.63 -17.94
N GLY A 227 12.84 -20.63 -16.68
CA GLY A 227 11.47 -21.00 -16.33
C GLY A 227 10.42 -20.08 -16.95
N PHE A 228 10.66 -18.77 -16.99
CA PHE A 228 9.79 -17.79 -17.65
C PHE A 228 9.65 -18.05 -19.16
N LYS A 229 10.77 -18.33 -19.84
CA LYS A 229 10.78 -18.62 -21.29
C LYS A 229 10.12 -19.96 -21.61
N ALA A 230 10.45 -21.01 -20.84
CA ALA A 230 9.92 -22.36 -21.06
C ALA A 230 8.44 -22.52 -20.70
N SER A 231 7.94 -21.73 -19.75
CA SER A 231 6.56 -21.80 -19.31
C SER A 231 5.60 -21.33 -20.39
N ARG A 232 4.48 -22.06 -20.54
CA ARG A 232 3.31 -21.62 -21.30
C ARG A 232 2.33 -20.93 -20.36
N ILE A 233 1.36 -20.21 -20.94
CA ILE A 233 0.20 -19.70 -20.20
C ILE A 233 -0.53 -20.91 -19.63
N ASN A 234 -0.71 -20.93 -18.31
CA ASN A 234 -1.27 -22.07 -17.59
C ASN A 234 -2.49 -21.64 -16.78
N SER A 235 -3.64 -22.14 -17.16
CA SER A 235 -4.93 -21.85 -16.51
C SER A 235 -4.92 -22.16 -15.00
N MET A 236 -4.23 -23.22 -14.57
CA MET A 236 -4.11 -23.57 -13.15
C MET A 236 -3.32 -22.51 -12.39
N MET A 237 -2.17 -22.05 -12.92
CA MET A 237 -1.39 -20.98 -12.30
C MET A 237 -2.18 -19.66 -12.25
N ILE A 238 -2.85 -19.31 -13.34
CA ILE A 238 -3.72 -18.11 -13.39
C ILE A 238 -4.83 -18.22 -12.35
N GLY A 239 -5.47 -19.39 -12.22
CA GLY A 239 -6.49 -19.63 -11.20
C GLY A 239 -5.96 -19.48 -9.78
N GLN A 240 -4.76 -19.99 -9.49
CA GLN A 240 -4.10 -19.84 -8.19
C GLN A 240 -3.79 -18.37 -7.88
N ILE A 241 -3.20 -17.64 -8.85
CA ILE A 241 -2.89 -16.21 -8.68
C ILE A 241 -4.19 -15.42 -8.47
N ASN A 242 -5.19 -15.66 -9.29
CA ASN A 242 -6.47 -14.96 -9.18
C ASN A 242 -7.13 -15.20 -7.82
N ARG A 243 -7.13 -16.45 -7.34
CA ARG A 243 -7.68 -16.82 -6.03
C ARG A 243 -6.98 -16.12 -4.85
N THR A 244 -5.69 -15.79 -4.98
CA THR A 244 -4.94 -15.05 -3.96
C THR A 244 -4.99 -13.54 -4.15
N SER A 245 -5.10 -13.05 -5.39
CA SER A 245 -5.02 -11.63 -5.72
C SER A 245 -6.32 -10.87 -5.44
N TRP A 246 -7.49 -11.40 -5.87
CA TRP A 246 -8.77 -10.74 -5.66
C TRP A 246 -9.09 -10.41 -4.20
N PRO A 247 -8.89 -11.36 -3.25
CA PRO A 247 -9.18 -11.06 -1.85
C PRO A 247 -8.36 -9.91 -1.29
N VAL A 248 -7.09 -9.82 -1.67
CA VAL A 248 -6.20 -8.75 -1.22
C VAL A 248 -6.54 -7.43 -1.89
N SER A 249 -6.87 -7.45 -3.20
CA SER A 249 -7.31 -6.26 -3.93
C SER A 249 -8.59 -5.67 -3.32
N LEU A 250 -9.61 -6.49 -3.08
CA LEU A 250 -10.86 -6.04 -2.49
C LEU A 250 -10.69 -5.55 -1.05
N GLN A 251 -9.85 -6.22 -0.24
CA GLN A 251 -9.54 -5.77 1.10
C GLN A 251 -8.95 -4.35 1.08
N MET A 252 -7.95 -4.08 0.24
CA MET A 252 -7.34 -2.76 0.13
C MET A 252 -8.30 -1.71 -0.44
N THR A 253 -9.18 -2.12 -1.36
CA THR A 253 -10.21 -1.23 -1.93
C THR A 253 -11.25 -0.83 -0.89
N PHE A 254 -11.76 -1.77 -0.07
CA PHE A 254 -12.70 -1.46 1.00
C PHE A 254 -12.08 -0.58 2.07
N GLU A 255 -10.83 -0.84 2.43
CA GLU A 255 -10.07 -0.05 3.39
C GLU A 255 -9.88 1.39 2.89
N SER A 256 -9.29 1.59 1.70
CA SER A 256 -9.08 2.93 1.15
C SER A 256 -10.40 3.66 0.84
N GLY A 257 -11.42 2.93 0.40
CA GLY A 257 -12.76 3.46 0.17
C GLY A 257 -13.42 4.00 1.44
N SER A 258 -13.26 3.31 2.57
CA SER A 258 -13.81 3.77 3.85
C SER A 258 -13.17 5.10 4.31
N PHE A 259 -11.86 5.27 4.10
CA PHE A 259 -11.19 6.56 4.36
C PHE A 259 -11.72 7.67 3.46
N THR A 260 -11.98 7.38 2.18
CA THR A 260 -12.54 8.35 1.24
C THR A 260 -13.95 8.78 1.66
N ILE A 261 -14.80 7.82 2.06
CA ILE A 261 -16.17 8.13 2.55
C ILE A 261 -16.10 8.96 3.84
N ALA A 262 -15.19 8.65 4.75
CA ALA A 262 -15.04 9.42 5.99
C ALA A 262 -14.53 10.84 5.72
N ALA A 263 -13.70 11.07 4.72
CA ALA A 263 -13.29 12.41 4.29
C ALA A 263 -14.51 13.22 3.79
N VAL A 264 -15.42 12.60 3.05
CA VAL A 264 -16.68 13.23 2.62
C VAL A 264 -17.55 13.59 3.83
N MET A 265 -17.68 12.66 4.80
CA MET A 265 -18.44 12.91 6.05
C MET A 265 -17.81 14.04 6.89
N ALA A 266 -16.46 14.12 6.95
CA ALA A 266 -15.77 15.24 7.60
C ALA A 266 -16.07 16.57 6.90
N GLY A 267 -16.20 16.58 5.57
CA GLY A 267 -16.63 17.74 4.79
C GLY A 267 -18.06 18.21 5.13
N TRP A 268 -18.98 17.27 5.44
CA TRP A 268 -20.35 17.63 5.88
C TRP A 268 -20.37 18.34 7.25
N LEU A 269 -19.35 18.13 8.08
CA LEU A 269 -19.21 18.82 9.36
C LEU A 269 -18.61 20.24 9.23
N GLY A 270 -18.15 20.62 8.04
CA GLY A 270 -17.60 21.94 7.73
C GLY A 270 -16.10 21.96 7.45
N ALA A 271 -15.61 23.13 7.04
CA ALA A 271 -14.22 23.29 6.56
C ALA A 271 -13.18 23.01 7.64
N ILE A 272 -13.39 23.48 8.89
CA ILE A 272 -12.47 23.24 10.02
C ILE A 272 -12.34 21.74 10.31
N SER A 273 -13.49 21.03 10.31
CA SER A 273 -13.52 19.57 10.52
C SER A 273 -12.79 18.82 9.44
N LEU A 274 -12.97 19.21 8.17
CA LEU A 274 -12.27 18.58 7.05
C LEU A 274 -10.77 18.86 7.11
N ALA A 275 -10.35 20.09 7.43
CA ALA A 275 -8.94 20.44 7.58
C ALA A 275 -8.27 19.65 8.71
N SER A 276 -8.91 19.59 9.89
CA SER A 276 -8.44 18.81 11.04
C SER A 276 -8.34 17.31 10.71
N PHE A 277 -9.34 16.76 10.03
CA PHE A 277 -9.33 15.37 9.56
C PHE A 277 -8.16 15.11 8.62
N GLN A 278 -7.90 16.00 7.65
CA GLN A 278 -6.79 15.83 6.70
C GLN A 278 -5.42 15.86 7.40
N ILE A 279 -5.21 16.76 8.36
CA ILE A 279 -3.96 16.81 9.14
C ILE A 279 -3.73 15.47 9.87
N ILE A 280 -4.76 14.93 10.51
CA ILE A 280 -4.70 13.63 11.20
C ILE A 280 -4.43 12.48 10.24
N VAL A 281 -5.07 12.44 9.06
CA VAL A 281 -4.84 11.41 8.06
C VAL A 281 -3.40 11.44 7.53
N ILE A 282 -2.86 12.64 7.23
CA ILE A 282 -1.46 12.79 6.81
C ILE A 282 -0.52 12.29 7.90
N THR A 283 -0.78 12.66 9.15
CA THR A 283 -0.02 12.20 10.32
C THR A 283 -0.07 10.68 10.45
N GLY A 284 -1.26 10.10 10.31
CA GLY A 284 -1.49 8.64 10.34
C GLY A 284 -0.74 7.90 9.23
N THR A 285 -0.62 8.51 8.04
CA THR A 285 0.07 7.90 6.90
C THR A 285 1.55 7.63 7.17
N LEU A 286 2.22 8.45 7.99
CA LEU A 286 3.61 8.19 8.39
C LEU A 286 3.72 6.89 9.19
N GLY A 287 2.82 6.67 10.17
CA GLY A 287 2.74 5.42 10.92
C GLY A 287 2.41 4.24 10.00
N PHE A 288 1.39 4.38 9.15
CA PHE A 288 1.01 3.37 8.16
C PHE A 288 2.20 2.90 7.31
N CYS A 289 3.03 3.80 6.78
CA CYS A 289 4.20 3.43 5.97
C CYS A 289 5.18 2.55 6.76
N ILE A 290 5.38 2.84 8.04
CA ILE A 290 6.26 2.06 8.90
C ILE A 290 5.67 0.66 9.12
N TYR A 291 4.39 0.58 9.55
CA TYR A 291 3.72 -0.70 9.82
C TYR A 291 3.58 -1.54 8.57
N TYR A 292 3.19 -0.91 7.45
CA TYR A 292 3.03 -1.59 6.18
C TYR A 292 4.32 -2.22 5.66
N SER A 293 5.45 -1.51 5.82
CA SER A 293 6.76 -1.99 5.39
C SER A 293 7.21 -3.21 6.21
N MET A 294 7.04 -3.15 7.53
CA MET A 294 7.33 -4.29 8.41
C MET A 294 6.34 -5.45 8.17
N GLY A 295 5.06 -5.14 7.93
CA GLY A 295 4.03 -6.11 7.58
C GLY A 295 4.33 -6.85 6.29
N SER A 296 4.80 -6.15 5.26
CA SER A 296 5.23 -6.77 4.01
C SER A 296 6.35 -7.78 4.23
N ALA A 297 7.33 -7.44 5.08
CA ALA A 297 8.39 -8.38 5.48
C ALA A 297 7.83 -9.61 6.23
N VAL A 298 6.88 -9.40 7.14
CA VAL A 298 6.17 -10.50 7.83
C VAL A 298 5.46 -11.40 6.83
N SER A 299 4.75 -10.83 5.83
CA SER A 299 4.07 -11.60 4.78
C SER A 299 5.03 -12.50 4.00
N VAL A 300 6.18 -11.97 3.60
CA VAL A 300 7.23 -12.73 2.89
C VAL A 300 7.77 -13.87 3.74
N LEU A 301 8.16 -13.59 4.99
CA LEU A 301 8.74 -14.59 5.87
C LEU A 301 7.73 -15.67 6.27
N VAL A 302 6.46 -15.31 6.48
CA VAL A 302 5.38 -16.29 6.73
C VAL A 302 5.15 -17.14 5.49
N ALA A 303 5.20 -16.58 4.26
CA ALA A 303 5.09 -17.35 3.03
C ALA A 303 6.25 -18.34 2.87
N ASN A 304 7.47 -17.92 3.22
CA ASN A 304 8.63 -18.78 3.22
C ASN A 304 8.48 -19.95 4.21
N ALA A 305 8.02 -19.68 5.42
CA ALA A 305 7.74 -20.73 6.43
C ALA A 305 6.57 -21.63 6.01
N ALA A 306 5.55 -21.08 5.32
CA ALA A 306 4.45 -21.85 4.76
C ALA A 306 4.91 -22.85 3.71
N GLY A 307 5.84 -22.45 2.84
CA GLY A 307 6.46 -23.32 1.85
C GLY A 307 7.19 -24.54 2.45
N LEU A 308 7.68 -24.42 3.70
CA LEU A 308 8.32 -25.47 4.48
C LEU A 308 7.33 -26.23 5.39
N ASN A 309 6.05 -25.95 5.35
CA ASN A 309 5.04 -26.45 6.29
C ASN A 309 5.37 -26.19 7.78
N ASP A 310 6.16 -25.13 8.06
CA ASP A 310 6.58 -24.80 9.42
C ASP A 310 5.54 -23.90 10.13
N ARG A 311 4.53 -24.53 10.71
CA ARG A 311 3.48 -23.86 11.49
C ARG A 311 4.03 -23.02 12.65
N ILE A 312 5.05 -23.54 13.35
CA ILE A 312 5.62 -22.86 14.52
C ILE A 312 6.39 -21.64 14.07
N GLY A 313 7.19 -21.76 13.01
CA GLY A 313 7.90 -20.65 12.38
C GLY A 313 6.95 -19.54 11.91
N MET A 314 5.87 -19.89 11.20
CA MET A 314 4.85 -18.92 10.76
C MET A 314 4.30 -18.09 11.93
N ARG A 315 3.93 -18.74 13.04
CA ARG A 315 3.42 -18.06 14.24
C ARG A 315 4.49 -17.21 14.92
N ARG A 316 5.72 -17.74 15.05
CA ARG A 316 6.84 -16.98 15.64
C ARG A 316 7.10 -15.70 14.84
N ILE A 317 7.14 -15.78 13.51
CA ILE A 317 7.34 -14.63 12.64
C ILE A 317 6.21 -13.60 12.82
N ALA A 318 4.96 -14.04 12.81
CA ALA A 318 3.82 -13.15 12.98
C ALA A 318 3.82 -12.44 14.35
N PHE A 319 4.12 -13.14 15.44
CA PHE A 319 4.22 -12.52 16.76
C PHE A 319 5.47 -11.65 16.93
N ALA A 320 6.61 -12.00 16.28
CA ALA A 320 7.77 -11.12 16.22
C ALA A 320 7.42 -9.80 15.52
N GLY A 321 6.74 -9.87 14.38
CA GLY A 321 6.22 -8.69 13.68
C GLY A 321 5.30 -7.85 14.55
N TYR A 322 4.39 -8.49 15.26
CA TYR A 322 3.47 -7.82 16.18
C TYR A 322 4.20 -7.06 17.29
N HIS A 323 5.23 -7.67 17.91
CA HIS A 323 6.05 -6.97 18.91
C HIS A 323 6.76 -5.74 18.33
N ILE A 324 7.34 -5.86 17.12
CA ILE A 324 7.99 -4.73 16.45
C ILE A 324 6.97 -3.61 16.20
N MET A 325 5.83 -3.95 15.61
CA MET A 325 4.82 -2.96 15.23
C MET A 325 4.20 -2.27 16.43
N LEU A 326 3.89 -3.00 17.51
CA LEU A 326 3.42 -2.39 18.75
C LEU A 326 4.45 -1.44 19.36
N THR A 327 5.73 -1.83 19.34
CA THR A 327 6.81 -0.96 19.84
C THR A 327 6.91 0.32 19.02
N LEU A 328 6.86 0.20 17.67
CA LEU A 328 6.88 1.35 16.77
C LEU A 328 5.63 2.22 16.92
N ALA A 329 4.45 1.60 17.10
CA ALA A 329 3.21 2.31 17.36
C ALA A 329 3.24 3.06 18.71
N ALA A 330 3.82 2.46 19.75
CA ALA A 330 4.00 3.13 21.03
C ALA A 330 4.97 4.32 20.91
N ILE A 331 6.07 4.18 20.16
CA ILE A 331 7.02 5.27 19.92
C ILE A 331 6.34 6.39 19.13
N SER A 332 5.67 6.09 18.01
CA SER A 332 4.99 7.11 17.20
C SER A 332 3.87 7.81 17.98
N SER A 333 3.08 7.07 18.76
CA SER A 333 2.05 7.62 19.64
C SER A 333 2.62 8.55 20.70
N THR A 334 3.75 8.18 21.31
CA THR A 334 4.44 9.04 22.28
C THR A 334 4.93 10.32 21.63
N LEU A 335 5.51 10.23 20.41
CA LEU A 335 5.93 11.41 19.66
C LEU A 335 4.74 12.33 19.33
N PHE A 336 3.58 11.78 18.95
CA PHE A 336 2.38 12.59 18.68
C PHE A 336 1.78 13.21 19.94
N ILE A 337 1.89 12.56 21.10
CA ILE A 337 1.44 13.14 22.37
C ILE A 337 2.38 14.29 22.79
N VAL A 338 3.69 14.10 22.67
CA VAL A 338 4.69 15.07 23.15
C VAL A 338 4.85 16.25 22.20
N PHE A 339 4.92 16.00 20.89
CA PHE A 339 5.19 16.99 19.85
C PHE A 339 4.00 17.28 18.94
N GLY A 340 2.78 16.82 19.31
CA GLY A 340 1.60 16.93 18.44
C GLY A 340 1.22 18.38 18.15
N HIS A 341 1.37 19.27 19.11
CA HIS A 341 1.08 20.69 18.93
C HIS A 341 2.02 21.34 17.92
N GLU A 342 3.33 21.12 18.06
CA GLU A 342 4.36 21.60 17.14
C GLU A 342 4.17 21.02 15.74
N PHE A 343 3.78 19.73 15.67
CA PHE A 343 3.53 19.07 14.43
C PHE A 343 2.30 19.66 13.70
N ILE A 344 1.22 19.95 14.42
CA ILE A 344 0.01 20.57 13.86
C ILE A 344 0.32 22.00 13.38
N ASN A 345 1.08 22.77 14.14
CA ASN A 345 1.49 24.13 13.78
C ASN A 345 2.32 24.20 12.50
N ALA A 346 2.99 23.09 12.13
CA ALA A 346 3.70 23.01 10.84
C ALA A 346 2.77 22.92 9.63
N PHE A 347 1.49 22.57 9.83
CA PHE A 347 0.48 22.47 8.74
C PHE A 347 -0.41 23.69 8.63
N THR A 348 -0.69 24.39 9.73
CA THR A 348 -1.62 25.52 9.75
C THR A 348 -1.29 26.51 10.86
N GLU A 349 -1.57 27.78 10.60
CA GLU A 349 -1.51 28.87 11.58
C GLU A 349 -2.90 29.24 12.12
N ASP A 350 -3.96 28.61 11.61
CA ASP A 350 -5.35 28.89 12.01
C ASP A 350 -5.63 28.32 13.41
N PRO A 351 -5.90 29.18 14.42
CA PRO A 351 -6.12 28.76 15.80
C PRO A 351 -7.31 27.82 15.98
N GLU A 352 -8.37 27.96 15.17
CA GLU A 352 -9.55 27.11 15.27
C GLU A 352 -9.26 25.70 14.75
N VAL A 353 -8.51 25.58 13.64
CA VAL A 353 -8.07 24.29 13.11
C VAL A 353 -7.08 23.63 14.07
N ILE A 354 -6.14 24.38 14.65
CA ILE A 354 -5.18 23.85 15.65
C ILE A 354 -5.94 23.29 16.85
N ALA A 355 -6.84 24.07 17.45
CA ALA A 355 -7.62 23.66 18.61
C ALA A 355 -8.46 22.39 18.32
N ALA A 356 -9.12 22.35 17.15
CA ALA A 356 -9.91 21.20 16.71
C ALA A 356 -9.04 19.95 16.47
N THR A 357 -7.80 20.12 15.98
CA THR A 357 -6.90 19.00 15.66
C THR A 357 -6.21 18.42 16.89
N VAL A 358 -5.82 19.24 17.85
CA VAL A 358 -5.16 18.79 19.10
C VAL A 358 -6.02 17.77 19.84
N VAL A 359 -7.31 17.98 19.91
CA VAL A 359 -8.25 17.04 20.57
C VAL A 359 -8.24 15.66 19.88
N LEU A 360 -7.92 15.59 18.60
CA LEU A 360 -7.89 14.36 17.82
C LEU A 360 -6.64 13.50 18.06
N ILE A 361 -5.64 13.98 18.81
CA ILE A 361 -4.43 13.22 19.15
C ILE A 361 -4.80 11.95 19.94
N VAL A 362 -5.78 12.04 20.84
CA VAL A 362 -6.20 10.88 21.66
C VAL A 362 -6.79 9.74 20.80
N PRO A 363 -7.81 9.96 19.95
CA PRO A 363 -8.29 8.89 19.07
C PRO A 363 -7.25 8.49 18.01
N LEU A 364 -6.31 9.36 17.61
CA LEU A 364 -5.20 9.00 16.74
C LEU A 364 -4.29 7.95 17.37
N VAL A 365 -3.98 8.05 18.68
CA VAL A 365 -3.19 7.05 19.40
C VAL A 365 -3.88 5.67 19.38
N LEU A 366 -5.19 5.64 19.64
CA LEU A 366 -5.97 4.40 19.55
C LEU A 366 -5.99 3.84 18.13
N TYR A 367 -6.14 4.71 17.14
CA TYR A 367 -6.06 4.36 15.72
C TYR A 367 -4.72 3.71 15.39
N GLN A 368 -3.58 4.31 15.80
CA GLN A 368 -2.24 3.79 15.53
C GLN A 368 -2.03 2.37 16.10
N MET A 369 -2.52 2.10 17.30
CA MET A 369 -2.44 0.77 17.91
C MET A 369 -3.28 -0.26 17.17
N GLY A 370 -4.50 0.12 16.79
CA GLY A 370 -5.40 -0.71 15.97
C GLY A 370 -4.80 -1.02 14.60
N ASP A 371 -4.27 -0.01 13.92
CA ASP A 371 -3.67 -0.09 12.59
C ASP A 371 -2.43 -1.00 12.59
N ALA A 372 -1.49 -0.80 13.50
CA ALA A 372 -0.31 -1.65 13.66
C ALA A 372 -0.68 -3.12 13.86
N THR A 373 -1.71 -3.40 14.68
CA THR A 373 -2.17 -4.77 14.95
C THR A 373 -2.84 -5.38 13.72
N GLN A 374 -3.73 -4.63 13.08
CA GLN A 374 -4.46 -5.03 11.89
C GLN A 374 -3.49 -5.33 10.73
N ILE A 375 -2.57 -4.41 10.41
CA ILE A 375 -1.59 -4.56 9.33
C ILE A 375 -0.72 -5.80 9.55
N ASN A 376 -0.27 -6.04 10.79
CA ASN A 376 0.53 -7.22 11.10
C ASN A 376 -0.20 -8.52 10.76
N PHE A 377 -1.39 -8.72 11.30
CA PHE A 377 -2.12 -9.98 11.12
C PHE A 377 -2.77 -10.13 9.74
N ALA A 378 -3.11 -9.03 9.06
CA ALA A 378 -3.51 -9.05 7.66
C ALA A 378 -2.37 -9.55 6.77
N ASN A 379 -1.16 -9.03 6.95
CA ASN A 379 0.02 -9.47 6.21
C ASN A 379 0.46 -10.89 6.57
N ALA A 380 0.37 -11.28 7.86
CA ALA A 380 0.63 -12.65 8.27
C ALA A 380 -0.38 -13.64 7.64
N LEU A 381 -1.66 -13.30 7.59
CA LEU A 381 -2.68 -14.11 6.92
C LEU A 381 -2.43 -14.19 5.42
N ARG A 382 -2.06 -13.08 4.78
CA ARG A 382 -1.65 -13.04 3.36
C ARG A 382 -0.54 -14.04 3.08
N GLY A 383 0.49 -14.08 3.92
CA GLY A 383 1.62 -15.02 3.80
C GLY A 383 1.20 -16.50 3.82
N THR A 384 0.05 -16.84 4.39
CA THR A 384 -0.46 -18.25 4.39
C THR A 384 -1.11 -18.68 3.08
N SER A 385 -1.27 -17.83 2.10
CA SER A 385 -2.08 -18.03 0.87
C SER A 385 -3.58 -18.32 1.11
N HIS A 386 -4.05 -18.35 2.38
CA HIS A 386 -5.45 -18.52 2.75
C HIS A 386 -6.14 -17.16 2.90
N VAL A 387 -6.20 -16.41 1.81
CA VAL A 387 -6.59 -14.99 1.79
C VAL A 387 -8.09 -14.73 1.61
N MET A 388 -8.90 -15.75 1.26
CA MET A 388 -10.35 -15.55 1.05
C MET A 388 -11.07 -14.88 2.23
N PRO A 389 -10.74 -15.17 3.51
CA PRO A 389 -11.36 -14.47 4.63
C PRO A 389 -11.11 -12.95 4.63
N MET A 390 -10.05 -12.45 3.97
CA MET A 390 -9.69 -11.03 3.97
C MET A 390 -10.80 -10.15 3.39
N ILE A 391 -11.52 -10.65 2.38
CA ILE A 391 -12.66 -9.93 1.78
C ILE A 391 -13.74 -9.69 2.84
N TRP A 392 -14.15 -10.77 3.53
CA TRP A 392 -15.21 -10.70 4.53
C TRP A 392 -14.82 -9.88 5.75
N ILE A 393 -13.57 -10.03 6.19
CA ILE A 393 -13.02 -9.22 7.30
C ILE A 393 -13.08 -7.73 6.93
N ALA A 394 -12.57 -7.37 5.75
CA ALA A 394 -12.58 -5.99 5.30
C ALA A 394 -14.02 -5.45 5.09
N PHE A 395 -14.87 -6.22 4.44
CA PHE A 395 -16.27 -5.82 4.22
C PHE A 395 -17.00 -5.60 5.55
N VAL A 396 -16.90 -6.54 6.48
CA VAL A 396 -17.57 -6.41 7.79
C VAL A 396 -16.99 -5.24 8.58
N SER A 397 -15.65 -5.17 8.69
CA SER A 397 -15.01 -4.18 9.56
C SER A 397 -15.12 -2.76 9.01
N TYR A 398 -14.93 -2.56 7.72
CA TYR A 398 -14.88 -1.21 7.14
C TYR A 398 -16.23 -0.75 6.60
N VAL A 399 -16.99 -1.64 5.94
CA VAL A 399 -18.25 -1.26 5.30
C VAL A 399 -19.43 -1.44 6.25
N VAL A 400 -19.62 -2.63 6.84
CA VAL A 400 -20.80 -2.92 7.66
C VAL A 400 -20.72 -2.25 9.03
N ILE A 401 -19.55 -2.18 9.64
CA ILE A 401 -19.36 -1.56 10.97
C ILE A 401 -18.78 -0.16 10.83
N GLY A 402 -17.71 0.00 10.06
CA GLY A 402 -16.95 1.26 9.98
C GLY A 402 -17.77 2.44 9.51
N ILE A 403 -18.40 2.34 8.34
CA ILE A 403 -19.20 3.45 7.77
C ILE A 403 -20.38 3.83 8.69
N PRO A 404 -21.23 2.87 9.18
CA PRO A 404 -22.28 3.24 10.11
C PRO A 404 -21.75 3.78 11.44
N ALA A 405 -20.65 3.23 11.99
CA ALA A 405 -20.06 3.76 13.22
C ALA A 405 -19.55 5.19 13.02
N THR A 406 -18.94 5.48 11.87
CA THR A 406 -18.52 6.85 11.51
C THR A 406 -19.71 7.81 11.54
N TYR A 407 -20.81 7.44 10.90
CA TYR A 407 -22.03 8.27 10.89
C TYR A 407 -22.63 8.42 12.30
N LEU A 408 -22.79 7.33 13.03
CA LEU A 408 -23.41 7.35 14.36
C LEU A 408 -22.57 8.17 15.36
N LEU A 409 -21.26 7.99 15.39
CA LEU A 409 -20.40 8.72 16.33
C LEU A 409 -20.26 10.20 15.93
N ALA A 410 -20.11 10.50 14.65
CA ALA A 410 -19.91 11.88 14.19
C ALA A 410 -21.17 12.71 14.30
N PHE A 411 -22.31 12.20 13.86
CA PHE A 411 -23.56 12.97 13.70
C PHE A 411 -24.57 12.67 14.82
N THR A 412 -24.87 11.40 15.11
CA THR A 412 -25.91 11.05 16.10
C THR A 412 -25.41 11.29 17.52
N ALA A 413 -24.17 10.90 17.83
CA ALA A 413 -23.55 11.17 19.13
C ALA A 413 -22.93 12.56 19.24
N SER A 414 -23.01 13.37 18.16
CA SER A 414 -22.50 14.75 18.09
C SER A 414 -21.02 14.90 18.44
N MET A 415 -20.22 13.86 18.19
CA MET A 415 -18.77 13.86 18.48
C MET A 415 -17.94 14.53 17.35
N GLY A 416 -18.58 14.86 16.21
CA GLY A 416 -17.90 15.51 15.08
C GLY A 416 -16.71 14.70 14.55
N THR A 417 -15.61 15.40 14.22
CA THR A 417 -14.37 14.78 13.68
C THR A 417 -13.74 13.79 14.65
N TYR A 418 -13.86 14.02 15.97
CA TYR A 418 -13.42 13.07 16.99
C TYR A 418 -14.09 11.70 16.83
N GLY A 419 -15.43 11.71 16.60
CA GLY A 419 -16.21 10.51 16.35
C GLY A 419 -15.76 9.78 15.08
N ILE A 420 -15.39 10.51 14.01
CA ILE A 420 -14.86 9.91 12.77
C ILE A 420 -13.58 9.13 13.04
N ILE A 421 -12.59 9.74 13.71
CA ILE A 421 -11.31 9.07 14.00
C ILE A 421 -11.48 7.91 14.98
N LEU A 422 -12.37 8.06 15.98
CA LEU A 422 -12.68 7.00 16.94
C LEU A 422 -13.32 5.78 16.23
N SER A 423 -14.19 6.00 15.25
CA SER A 423 -14.82 4.93 14.47
C SER A 423 -13.80 4.09 13.71
N PHE A 424 -12.74 4.71 13.18
CA PHE A 424 -11.63 3.97 12.58
C PHE A 424 -10.93 3.07 13.59
N SER A 425 -10.69 3.57 14.80
CA SER A 425 -10.10 2.74 15.87
C SER A 425 -10.96 1.49 16.13
N VAL A 426 -12.27 1.65 16.24
CA VAL A 426 -13.21 0.52 16.43
C VAL A 426 -13.11 -0.47 15.26
N SER A 427 -13.18 0.02 14.02
CA SER A 427 -13.10 -0.81 12.82
C SER A 427 -11.79 -1.59 12.73
N LEU A 428 -10.66 -0.93 13.04
CA LEU A 428 -9.34 -1.52 13.00
C LEU A 428 -9.12 -2.58 14.08
N PHE A 429 -9.61 -2.37 15.31
CA PHE A 429 -9.51 -3.39 16.35
C PHE A 429 -10.37 -4.62 16.03
N ILE A 430 -11.56 -4.43 15.43
CA ILE A 430 -12.40 -5.55 14.96
C ILE A 430 -11.68 -6.31 13.85
N ALA A 431 -11.16 -5.58 12.85
CA ALA A 431 -10.36 -6.17 11.77
C ALA A 431 -9.16 -6.94 12.30
N ALA A 432 -8.40 -6.35 13.25
CA ALA A 432 -7.25 -6.97 13.89
C ALA A 432 -7.59 -8.28 14.58
N ALA A 433 -8.67 -8.31 15.36
CA ALA A 433 -9.15 -9.51 16.05
C ALA A 433 -9.54 -10.62 15.05
N LEU A 434 -10.27 -10.26 13.99
CA LEU A 434 -10.68 -11.20 12.95
C LEU A 434 -9.47 -11.70 12.15
N PHE A 435 -8.52 -10.83 11.75
CA PHE A 435 -7.29 -11.25 11.07
C PHE A 435 -6.45 -12.20 11.92
N LEU A 436 -6.30 -11.91 13.21
CA LEU A 436 -5.61 -12.80 14.15
C LEU A 436 -6.32 -14.16 14.23
N TYR A 437 -7.64 -14.17 14.40
CA TYR A 437 -8.42 -15.41 14.48
C TYR A 437 -8.26 -16.26 13.23
N PHE A 438 -8.44 -15.66 12.04
CA PHE A 438 -8.29 -16.40 10.78
C PHE A 438 -6.86 -16.82 10.49
N PHE A 439 -5.85 -16.02 10.86
CA PHE A 439 -4.46 -16.43 10.81
C PHE A 439 -4.17 -17.65 11.67
N MET A 440 -4.61 -17.64 12.92
CA MET A 440 -4.44 -18.77 13.82
C MET A 440 -5.14 -20.04 13.32
N ARG A 441 -6.31 -19.88 12.67
CA ARG A 441 -7.05 -20.98 12.04
C ARG A 441 -6.34 -21.47 10.76
N ALA A 442 -5.85 -20.58 9.91
CA ALA A 442 -5.14 -20.93 8.71
C ALA A 442 -3.86 -21.72 9.01
N THR A 443 -3.09 -21.29 10.02
CA THR A 443 -1.86 -21.99 10.43
C THR A 443 -2.11 -23.40 10.96
N LYS A 444 -3.32 -23.76 11.43
CA LYS A 444 -3.64 -25.13 11.86
C LYS A 444 -3.58 -26.16 10.71
N ARG A 445 -3.70 -25.71 9.46
CA ARG A 445 -3.66 -26.57 8.27
C ARG A 445 -2.23 -27.02 7.91
N TYR A 446 -1.22 -26.30 8.42
CA TYR A 446 0.19 -26.64 8.25
C TYR A 446 0.61 -27.54 9.39
N ILE A 447 0.78 -28.82 9.11
CA ILE A 447 1.24 -29.84 10.07
C ILE A 447 2.65 -30.22 9.62
N LYS A 448 3.64 -30.05 10.49
CA LYS A 448 4.95 -30.63 10.27
C LYS A 448 4.78 -32.15 10.42
N VAL A 449 4.77 -32.86 9.33
CA VAL A 449 4.91 -34.33 9.36
C VAL A 449 6.38 -34.58 9.60
N ASP A 450 6.73 -35.15 10.73
CA ASP A 450 8.10 -35.56 11.01
C ASP A 450 8.51 -36.57 9.93
N GLY A 451 9.38 -36.11 9.01
CA GLY A 451 10.13 -37.02 8.13
C GLY A 451 9.85 -36.99 6.62
N GLU A 452 8.78 -36.39 6.08
CA GLU A 452 8.61 -36.33 4.63
C GLU A 452 8.00 -34.99 4.14
N PRO A 453 8.48 -34.46 3.00
CA PRO A 453 7.83 -33.30 2.37
C PRO A 453 6.51 -33.77 1.76
N VAL A 454 5.39 -33.33 2.32
CA VAL A 454 4.06 -33.57 1.77
C VAL A 454 3.94 -32.88 0.41
N ALA A 455 3.87 -33.66 -0.64
CA ALA A 455 3.48 -33.21 -1.97
C ALA A 455 2.12 -32.50 -1.89
N ALA A 456 2.04 -31.30 -2.46
CA ALA A 456 0.82 -30.52 -2.52
C ALA A 456 -0.35 -31.33 -3.12
N ARG A 457 -1.38 -31.57 -2.32
CA ARG A 457 -2.72 -31.95 -2.79
C ARG A 457 -3.55 -30.70 -3.13
#